data_c10d6d4a64f8b4c59dc7d1e66ed3e39c
#
_entry.id   c10d6d4a64f8b4c59dc7d1e66ed3e39c
#
_cell.length_a   1.000
_cell.length_b   1.000
_cell.length_c   1.000
_cell.angle_alpha   90.00
_cell.angle_beta   90.00
_cell.angle_gamma   90.00
#
_symmetry.space_group_name_H-M   'P 1'
#
loop_
_entity.id
_entity.type
_entity.pdbx_description
1 polymer ?
#
loop_
_entity_poly.entity_id
_entity_poly.type
_entity_poly.pdbx_seq_one_letter_code
_entity_poly.pdbx_strand_id
1 'polypeptide(L)'
;MTKEETKDLLMAKIQARREESCRLAAAKKVTRDSPELFIEETLSTCLARFCRSYKGVFERHEDLFKPAVTQFNTGDLASLIDQCTDETTLTNFVQSLRDSRPESVLASLWIHPAIGERFKECYAVWLSDKAKEVRDWQMERPDPMAARFGELCRLFKLTQGEREALAMAVMVKQKFGGIEQLSGRLGPCGMALRAAFLGIAPEEYVRLLDTKGRLRRFGCLKREGELCTDLWSYLLGIDDAPLTGRYFRKHEETVLPWDYFGELASRHGELLKRMISGTTSQRGLNILLYGEPGTGKTSFARAL
;
A
#
# COMPACT_ATOMS: atom_id res chain seq x y z
N MET A 1 6.11 33.58 25.54
CA MET A 1 5.13 32.53 25.20
C MET A 1 5.46 31.30 26.01
N THR A 2 4.51 30.79 26.74
CA THR A 2 4.67 29.54 27.48
C THR A 2 4.61 28.33 26.53
N LYS A 3 5.02 27.16 27.00
CA LYS A 3 4.89 25.90 26.22
C LYS A 3 3.46 25.67 25.78
N GLU A 4 2.49 25.96 26.64
CA GLU A 4 1.06 25.77 26.36
C GLU A 4 0.56 26.75 25.29
N GLU A 5 0.85 28.05 25.38
CA GLU A 5 0.50 29.04 24.35
C GLU A 5 1.08 28.68 22.97
N THR A 6 2.24 28.10 22.97
CA THR A 6 2.94 27.63 21.78
C THR A 6 2.26 26.45 21.12
N LYS A 7 1.92 25.47 21.92
CA LYS A 7 1.20 24.29 21.51
C LYS A 7 -0.17 24.63 20.96
N ASP A 8 -0.91 25.52 21.65
CA ASP A 8 -2.21 25.99 21.22
C ASP A 8 -2.13 26.69 19.87
N LEU A 9 -1.12 27.56 19.66
CA LEU A 9 -0.91 28.22 18.36
C LEU A 9 -0.61 27.20 17.24
N LEU A 10 0.21 26.19 17.50
CA LEU A 10 0.49 25.14 16.51
C LEU A 10 -0.76 24.34 16.21
N MET A 11 -1.53 23.96 17.22
CA MET A 11 -2.78 23.21 17.04
C MET A 11 -3.82 24.02 16.28
N ALA A 12 -3.94 25.32 16.53
CA ALA A 12 -4.81 26.21 15.77
C ALA A 12 -4.41 26.27 14.28
N LYS A 13 -3.12 26.33 13.97
CA LYS A 13 -2.62 26.31 12.58
C LYS A 13 -2.91 24.97 11.89
N ILE A 14 -2.75 23.85 12.59
CA ILE A 14 -3.06 22.51 12.06
C ILE A 14 -4.56 22.41 11.77
N GLN A 15 -5.40 22.87 12.68
CA GLN A 15 -6.84 22.86 12.50
C GLN A 15 -7.27 23.72 11.30
N ALA A 16 -6.74 24.94 11.17
CA ALA A 16 -7.01 25.81 10.03
C ALA A 16 -6.61 25.18 8.70
N ARG A 17 -5.45 24.50 8.66
CA ARG A 17 -4.97 23.82 7.46
C ARG A 17 -5.85 22.63 7.08
N ARG A 18 -6.35 21.92 8.07
CA ARG A 18 -7.28 20.79 7.89
C ARG A 18 -8.62 21.26 7.32
N GLU A 19 -9.16 22.36 7.84
CA GLU A 19 -10.40 22.96 7.34
C GLU A 19 -10.24 23.43 5.90
N GLU A 20 -9.11 24.05 5.54
CA GLU A 20 -8.79 24.43 4.17
C GLU A 20 -8.73 23.20 3.25
N SER A 21 -8.06 22.12 3.65
CA SER A 21 -8.01 20.87 2.90
C SER A 21 -9.39 20.26 2.70
N CYS A 22 -10.24 20.27 3.72
CA CYS A 22 -11.62 19.79 3.62
C CYS A 22 -12.47 20.66 2.66
N ARG A 23 -12.32 21.99 2.70
CA ARG A 23 -13.00 22.91 1.76
C ARG A 23 -12.56 22.66 0.32
N LEU A 24 -11.26 22.47 0.07
CA LEU A 24 -10.72 22.15 -1.26
C LEU A 24 -11.21 20.80 -1.78
N ALA A 25 -11.30 19.79 -0.92
CA ALA A 25 -11.84 18.47 -1.27
C ALA A 25 -13.34 18.55 -1.59
N ALA A 26 -14.12 19.28 -0.81
CA ALA A 26 -15.54 19.50 -1.05
C ALA A 26 -15.79 20.26 -2.36
N ALA A 27 -14.97 21.29 -2.67
CA ALA A 27 -15.05 22.05 -3.91
C ALA A 27 -14.76 21.20 -5.16
N LYS A 28 -13.92 20.15 -5.03
CA LYS A 28 -13.61 19.23 -6.13
C LYS A 28 -14.66 18.12 -6.34
N LYS A 29 -15.80 18.14 -5.62
CA LYS A 29 -16.82 17.07 -5.66
C LYS A 29 -16.24 15.66 -5.55
N VAL A 30 -15.16 15.50 -4.82
CA VAL A 30 -14.64 14.19 -4.49
C VAL A 30 -15.59 13.60 -3.46
N THR A 31 -16.52 12.78 -3.93
CA THR A 31 -17.38 11.97 -3.04
C THR A 31 -16.45 11.10 -2.21
N ARG A 32 -16.46 11.33 -0.92
CA ARG A 32 -15.72 10.56 0.10
C ARG A 32 -16.37 9.21 0.40
N ASP A 33 -16.79 8.49 -0.62
CA ASP A 33 -17.14 7.06 -0.47
C ASP A 33 -15.91 6.21 -0.75
N SER A 34 -15.24 5.91 0.17
CA SER A 34 -13.84 5.99 0.53
C SER A 34 -13.11 4.64 0.54
N PRO A 35 -11.97 4.58 -0.10
CA PRO A 35 -10.89 3.61 0.19
C PRO A 35 -9.87 4.20 1.18
N GLU A 36 -10.26 5.11 2.06
CA GLU A 36 -9.31 5.87 2.87
C GLU A 36 -8.65 5.03 3.97
N LEU A 37 -9.40 4.12 4.62
CA LEU A 37 -8.89 3.36 5.77
C LEU A 37 -7.73 2.43 5.42
N PHE A 38 -7.83 1.69 4.31
CA PHE A 38 -6.75 0.80 3.87
C PHE A 38 -5.47 1.59 3.56
N ILE A 39 -5.61 2.72 2.89
CA ILE A 39 -4.49 3.59 2.51
C ILE A 39 -3.90 4.23 3.76
N GLU A 40 -4.72 4.70 4.69
CA GLU A 40 -4.31 5.33 5.95
C GLU A 40 -3.51 4.35 6.84
N GLU A 41 -3.98 3.12 7.01
CA GLU A 41 -3.24 2.07 7.71
C GLU A 41 -1.88 1.79 7.06
N THR A 42 -1.90 1.61 5.74
CA THR A 42 -0.68 1.30 4.99
C THR A 42 0.32 2.44 5.06
N LEU A 43 -0.14 3.68 4.90
CA LEU A 43 0.68 4.88 4.99
C LEU A 43 1.30 5.03 6.39
N SER A 44 0.49 4.91 7.43
CA SER A 44 0.97 5.01 8.81
C SER A 44 2.01 3.95 9.13
N THR A 45 1.79 2.72 8.67
CA THR A 45 2.75 1.62 8.83
C THR A 45 4.07 1.90 8.11
N CYS A 46 4.01 2.35 6.85
CA CYS A 46 5.20 2.65 6.05
C CYS A 46 5.98 3.84 6.62
N LEU A 47 5.30 4.91 7.04
CA LEU A 47 5.93 6.07 7.67
C LEU A 47 6.58 5.69 9.01
N ALA A 48 5.94 4.86 9.84
CA ALA A 48 6.52 4.39 11.09
C ALA A 48 7.83 3.61 10.88
N ARG A 49 7.86 2.74 9.86
CA ARG A 49 9.08 2.02 9.46
C ARG A 49 10.16 2.95 8.96
N PHE A 50 9.79 3.89 8.08
CA PHE A 50 10.69 4.90 7.56
C PHE A 50 11.35 5.70 8.69
N CYS A 51 10.57 6.17 9.66
CA CYS A 51 11.09 6.93 10.80
C CYS A 51 12.15 6.16 11.60
N ARG A 52 12.00 4.84 11.73
CA ARG A 52 12.93 3.99 12.47
C ARG A 52 14.19 3.61 11.71
N SER A 53 14.09 3.45 10.40
CA SER A 53 15.15 2.83 9.60
C SER A 53 15.92 3.80 8.72
N TYR A 54 15.33 4.92 8.32
CA TYR A 54 15.95 5.83 7.36
C TYR A 54 16.90 6.80 8.04
N LYS A 55 18.19 6.67 7.70
CA LYS A 55 19.28 7.55 8.17
C LYS A 55 19.81 8.51 7.13
N GLY A 56 19.20 8.53 5.94
CA GLY A 56 19.63 9.38 4.83
C GLY A 56 19.12 10.82 4.94
N VAL A 57 19.63 11.68 4.06
CA VAL A 57 19.12 13.05 3.89
C VAL A 57 17.86 13.02 3.07
N PHE A 58 16.77 13.53 3.62
CA PHE A 58 15.50 13.70 2.92
C PHE A 58 15.32 15.18 2.60
N GLU A 59 15.29 15.55 1.31
CA GLU A 59 15.30 16.95 0.88
C GLU A 59 14.03 17.74 1.25
N ARG A 60 12.93 17.04 1.52
CA ARG A 60 11.63 17.66 1.82
C ARG A 60 10.95 16.96 2.99
N HIS A 61 11.52 17.14 4.16
CA HIS A 61 10.97 16.57 5.41
C HIS A 61 9.50 16.98 5.65
N GLU A 62 9.09 18.14 5.17
CA GLU A 62 7.71 18.64 5.27
C GLU A 62 6.69 17.67 4.69
N ASP A 63 7.03 16.99 3.59
CA ASP A 63 6.14 16.04 2.93
C ASP A 63 5.82 14.81 3.78
N LEU A 64 6.68 14.45 4.72
CA LEU A 64 6.44 13.35 5.68
C LEU A 64 5.33 13.68 6.67
N PHE A 65 5.11 14.95 6.92
CA PHE A 65 4.16 15.42 7.95
C PHE A 65 2.82 15.90 7.35
N LYS A 66 2.72 16.03 6.03
CA LYS A 66 1.45 16.38 5.37
C LYS A 66 0.31 15.44 5.77
N PRO A 67 0.47 14.11 5.77
CA PRO A 67 -0.57 13.20 6.23
C PRO A 67 -0.96 13.44 7.69
N ALA A 68 0.02 13.63 8.56
CA ALA A 68 -0.22 13.87 9.97
C ALA A 68 -1.05 15.14 10.21
N VAL A 69 -0.77 16.21 9.45
CA VAL A 69 -1.48 17.50 9.56
C VAL A 69 -2.88 17.45 8.96
N THR A 70 -3.07 16.70 7.87
CA THR A 70 -4.34 16.72 7.11
C THR A 70 -5.35 15.66 7.55
N GLN A 71 -4.90 14.56 8.15
CA GLN A 71 -5.73 13.39 8.38
C GLN A 71 -5.90 13.01 9.86
N PHE A 72 -4.88 13.26 10.69
CA PHE A 72 -4.89 12.80 12.07
C PHE A 72 -5.48 13.82 13.03
N ASN A 73 -5.96 13.35 14.18
CA ASN A 73 -6.56 14.19 15.19
C ASN A 73 -5.52 15.16 15.79
N THR A 74 -5.89 16.44 15.94
CA THR A 74 -5.00 17.47 16.49
C THR A 74 -4.59 17.19 17.92
N GLY A 75 -5.47 16.60 18.74
CA GLY A 75 -5.16 16.24 20.14
C GLY A 75 -4.02 15.23 20.27
N ASP A 76 -3.95 14.28 19.35
CA ASP A 76 -2.90 13.27 19.35
C ASP A 76 -1.53 13.85 19.00
N LEU A 77 -1.50 14.82 18.07
CA LEU A 77 -0.27 15.55 17.74
C LEU A 77 0.21 16.43 18.89
N ALA A 78 -0.71 17.02 19.66
CA ALA A 78 -0.38 17.77 20.86
C ALA A 78 0.33 16.89 21.90
N SER A 79 -0.23 15.70 22.15
CA SER A 79 0.38 14.71 23.08
C SER A 79 1.77 14.27 22.60
N LEU A 80 1.96 14.06 21.29
CA LEU A 80 3.27 13.74 20.71
C LEU A 80 4.31 14.84 20.98
N ILE A 81 3.93 16.09 20.79
CA ILE A 81 4.83 17.24 21.04
C ILE A 81 5.19 17.32 22.52
N ASP A 82 4.23 17.10 23.43
CA ASP A 82 4.46 17.09 24.87
C ASP A 82 5.47 16.01 25.30
N GLN A 83 5.43 14.85 24.68
CA GLN A 83 6.34 13.75 24.98
C GLN A 83 7.77 14.01 24.50
N CYS A 84 7.93 14.78 23.42
CA CYS A 84 9.20 14.93 22.72
C CYS A 84 9.97 16.19 23.09
N THR A 85 9.30 17.24 23.62
CA THR A 85 9.89 18.56 23.81
C THR A 85 9.82 19.03 25.27
N ASP A 86 10.89 19.67 25.74
CA ASP A 86 10.85 20.46 26.96
C ASP A 86 10.38 21.91 26.67
N GLU A 87 10.03 22.64 27.75
CA GLU A 87 9.48 23.99 27.65
C GLU A 87 10.45 24.99 27.01
N THR A 88 11.72 24.89 27.32
CA THR A 88 12.76 25.81 26.84
C THR A 88 13.01 25.63 25.36
N THR A 89 13.12 24.39 24.91
CA THR A 89 13.36 24.01 23.51
C THR A 89 12.17 24.42 22.64
N LEU A 90 10.94 24.16 23.10
CA LEU A 90 9.73 24.49 22.37
C LEU A 90 9.55 26.03 22.26
N THR A 91 9.79 26.79 23.34
CA THR A 91 9.63 28.25 23.35
C THR A 91 10.62 28.95 22.42
N ASN A 92 11.89 28.52 22.41
CA ASN A 92 12.91 29.07 21.52
C ASN A 92 12.61 28.77 20.04
N PHE A 93 12.01 27.64 19.80
CA PHE A 93 11.68 27.17 18.46
C PHE A 93 10.48 27.93 17.84
N VAL A 94 9.50 28.27 18.64
CA VAL A 94 8.24 28.89 18.16
C VAL A 94 8.38 30.37 17.80
N GLN A 95 9.32 31.10 18.38
CA GLN A 95 9.57 32.48 17.93
C GLN A 95 9.99 32.52 16.46
N SER A 96 10.65 31.47 15.97
CA SER A 96 11.02 31.31 14.55
C SER A 96 9.86 30.84 13.65
N LEU A 97 8.71 30.43 14.24
CA LEU A 97 7.65 29.70 13.55
C LEU A 97 6.36 30.47 13.31
N ARG A 98 6.28 31.75 13.73
CA ARG A 98 5.03 32.53 13.64
C ARG A 98 4.39 32.53 12.25
N ASP A 99 5.20 32.49 11.19
CA ASP A 99 4.75 32.53 9.80
C ASP A 99 4.88 31.20 9.06
N SER A 100 5.30 30.12 9.75
CA SER A 100 5.59 28.83 9.14
C SER A 100 4.34 27.93 9.06
N ARG A 101 4.33 27.04 8.04
CA ARG A 101 3.29 26.02 7.92
C ARG A 101 3.48 24.93 8.98
N PRO A 102 2.41 24.26 9.45
CA PRO A 102 2.51 23.20 10.44
C PRO A 102 3.47 22.08 10.02
N GLU A 103 3.49 21.71 8.74
CA GLU A 103 4.39 20.70 8.20
C GLU A 103 5.86 21.10 8.33
N SER A 104 6.16 22.38 8.10
CA SER A 104 7.52 22.94 8.24
C SER A 104 7.96 22.95 9.70
N VAL A 105 7.03 23.16 10.63
CA VAL A 105 7.27 23.08 12.08
C VAL A 105 7.68 21.67 12.48
N LEU A 106 6.89 20.66 12.09
CA LEU A 106 7.17 19.26 12.40
C LEU A 106 8.47 18.79 11.72
N ALA A 107 8.73 19.25 10.50
CA ALA A 107 9.98 18.98 9.79
C ALA A 107 11.19 19.57 10.50
N SER A 108 11.05 20.75 11.10
CA SER A 108 12.13 21.38 11.87
C SER A 108 12.39 20.66 13.18
N LEU A 109 11.36 20.13 13.85
CA LEU A 109 11.54 19.26 15.02
C LEU A 109 12.30 17.98 14.65
N TRP A 110 12.00 17.41 13.48
CA TRP A 110 12.66 16.21 12.96
C TRP A 110 14.19 16.37 12.78
N ILE A 111 14.62 17.53 12.27
CA ILE A 111 16.04 17.78 11.99
C ILE A 111 16.77 18.47 13.16
N HIS A 112 16.07 18.76 14.25
CA HIS A 112 16.65 19.48 15.38
C HIS A 112 17.72 18.64 16.09
N PRO A 113 18.96 19.14 16.30
CA PRO A 113 20.06 18.33 16.80
C PRO A 113 19.83 17.70 18.18
N ALA A 114 19.11 18.40 19.08
CA ALA A 114 18.91 17.95 20.44
C ALA A 114 17.69 17.03 20.63
N ILE A 115 16.64 17.20 19.81
CA ILE A 115 15.36 16.50 20.01
C ILE A 115 14.96 15.62 18.84
N GLY A 116 15.61 15.76 17.68
CA GLY A 116 15.18 15.11 16.44
C GLY A 116 15.08 13.59 16.54
N GLU A 117 16.04 12.92 17.15
CA GLU A 117 15.99 11.46 17.30
C GLU A 117 14.83 11.03 18.23
N ARG A 118 14.63 11.71 19.34
CA ARG A 118 13.50 11.45 20.24
C ARG A 118 12.16 11.70 19.54
N PHE A 119 12.08 12.79 18.76
CA PHE A 119 10.89 13.10 18.00
C PHE A 119 10.58 12.03 16.94
N LYS A 120 11.58 11.51 16.23
CA LYS A 120 11.43 10.40 15.27
C LYS A 120 10.88 9.14 15.92
N GLU A 121 11.42 8.77 17.08
CA GLU A 121 10.96 7.61 17.84
C GLU A 121 9.51 7.76 18.28
N CYS A 122 9.16 8.87 18.93
CA CYS A 122 7.80 9.16 19.38
C CYS A 122 6.82 9.22 18.20
N TYR A 123 7.21 9.85 17.10
CA TYR A 123 6.38 9.91 15.88
C TYR A 123 6.18 8.53 15.25
N ALA A 124 7.20 7.68 15.25
CA ALA A 124 7.08 6.30 14.77
C ALA A 124 6.15 5.43 15.63
N VAL A 125 6.19 5.62 16.96
CA VAL A 125 5.28 4.95 17.90
C VAL A 125 3.85 5.42 17.64
N TRP A 126 3.63 6.72 17.60
CA TRP A 126 2.32 7.31 17.33
C TRP A 126 1.72 6.84 16.01
N LEU A 127 2.51 6.80 14.92
CA LEU A 127 2.06 6.25 13.63
C LEU A 127 1.70 4.76 13.70
N SER A 128 2.44 3.99 14.51
CA SER A 128 2.16 2.57 14.71
C SER A 128 0.85 2.35 15.45
N ASP A 129 0.57 3.19 16.44
CA ASP A 129 -0.68 3.16 17.20
C ASP A 129 -1.87 3.57 16.30
N LYS A 130 -1.68 4.58 15.44
CA LYS A 130 -2.69 4.96 14.44
C LYS A 130 -2.95 3.85 13.42
N ALA A 131 -1.93 3.18 12.93
CA ALA A 131 -2.11 2.04 12.05
C ALA A 131 -2.90 0.91 12.71
N LYS A 132 -2.69 0.68 14.00
CA LYS A 132 -3.46 -0.29 14.79
C LYS A 132 -4.92 0.15 14.96
N GLU A 133 -5.16 1.40 15.35
CA GLU A 133 -6.50 1.97 15.50
C GLU A 133 -7.31 1.83 14.20
N VAL A 134 -6.72 2.20 13.06
CA VAL A 134 -7.37 2.08 11.75
C VAL A 134 -7.66 0.61 11.40
N ARG A 135 -6.76 -0.30 11.74
CA ARG A 135 -6.97 -1.75 11.54
C ARG A 135 -8.12 -2.27 12.39
N ASP A 136 -8.22 -1.84 13.65
CA ASP A 136 -9.32 -2.24 14.54
C ASP A 136 -10.66 -1.72 13.99
N TRP A 137 -10.72 -0.50 13.46
CA TRP A 137 -11.89 0.03 12.77
C TRP A 137 -12.26 -0.75 11.50
N GLN A 138 -11.28 -1.22 10.74
CA GLN A 138 -11.53 -2.07 9.57
C GLN A 138 -12.15 -3.43 9.93
N MET A 139 -11.88 -3.94 11.14
CA MET A 139 -12.51 -5.16 11.63
C MET A 139 -14.03 -4.95 11.87
N GLU A 140 -14.42 -3.76 12.32
CA GLU A 140 -15.84 -3.39 12.55
C GLU A 140 -16.53 -2.93 11.26
N ARG A 141 -15.80 -2.24 10.39
CA ARG A 141 -16.31 -1.69 9.12
C ARG A 141 -15.33 -2.05 7.99
N PRO A 142 -15.53 -3.21 7.35
CA PRO A 142 -14.63 -3.66 6.29
C PRO A 142 -14.53 -2.64 5.16
N ASP A 143 -13.31 -2.20 4.87
CA ASP A 143 -13.01 -1.37 3.71
C ASP A 143 -13.10 -2.23 2.44
N PRO A 144 -13.97 -1.87 1.47
CA PRO A 144 -14.09 -2.62 0.22
C PRO A 144 -12.77 -2.73 -0.55
N MET A 145 -11.92 -1.71 -0.51
CA MET A 145 -10.60 -1.74 -1.15
C MET A 145 -9.68 -2.74 -0.44
N ALA A 146 -9.67 -2.78 0.89
CA ALA A 146 -8.90 -3.75 1.66
C ALA A 146 -9.32 -5.19 1.34
N ALA A 147 -10.63 -5.43 1.22
CA ALA A 147 -11.17 -6.74 0.86
C ALA A 147 -10.71 -7.19 -0.54
N ARG A 148 -10.83 -6.31 -1.55
CA ARG A 148 -10.37 -6.57 -2.92
C ARG A 148 -8.85 -6.74 -3.01
N PHE A 149 -8.10 -5.92 -2.28
CA PHE A 149 -6.65 -6.07 -2.17
C PHE A 149 -6.26 -7.41 -1.55
N GLY A 150 -6.96 -7.83 -0.50
CA GLY A 150 -6.77 -9.13 0.14
C GLY A 150 -7.09 -10.30 -0.80
N GLU A 151 -8.15 -10.19 -1.59
CA GLU A 151 -8.51 -11.19 -2.62
C GLU A 151 -7.40 -11.33 -3.67
N LEU A 152 -6.90 -10.21 -4.18
CA LEU A 152 -5.79 -10.18 -5.12
C LEU A 152 -4.53 -10.83 -4.55
N CYS A 153 -4.18 -10.50 -3.30
CA CYS A 153 -3.02 -11.09 -2.63
C CYS A 153 -3.16 -12.61 -2.45
N ARG A 154 -4.37 -13.10 -2.17
CA ARG A 154 -4.66 -14.54 -2.06
C ARG A 154 -4.61 -15.24 -3.41
N LEU A 155 -5.25 -14.65 -4.44
CA LEU A 155 -5.29 -15.21 -5.79
C LEU A 155 -3.88 -15.42 -6.34
N PHE A 156 -3.03 -14.41 -6.23
CA PHE A 156 -1.65 -14.48 -6.72
C PHE A 156 -0.66 -15.08 -5.71
N LYS A 157 -1.12 -15.48 -4.53
CA LYS A 157 -0.28 -16.00 -3.43
C LYS A 157 0.95 -15.10 -3.21
N LEU A 158 0.71 -13.79 -3.08
CA LEU A 158 1.78 -12.81 -2.92
C LEU A 158 2.50 -13.00 -1.57
N THR A 159 3.82 -12.93 -1.61
CA THR A 159 4.66 -12.85 -0.41
C THR A 159 4.42 -11.53 0.33
N GLN A 160 4.87 -11.41 1.58
CA GLN A 160 4.73 -10.19 2.36
C GLN A 160 5.37 -8.99 1.65
N GLY A 161 6.61 -9.12 1.14
CA GLY A 161 7.28 -8.04 0.40
C GLY A 161 6.54 -7.63 -0.89
N GLU A 162 5.98 -8.60 -1.62
CA GLU A 162 5.17 -8.32 -2.81
C GLU A 162 3.87 -7.58 -2.46
N ARG A 163 3.20 -7.95 -1.35
CA ARG A 163 2.00 -7.25 -0.86
C ARG A 163 2.31 -5.80 -0.50
N GLU A 164 3.40 -5.57 0.21
CA GLU A 164 3.82 -4.25 0.63
C GLU A 164 4.25 -3.39 -0.56
N ALA A 165 4.97 -3.94 -1.53
CA ALA A 165 5.30 -3.23 -2.77
C ALA A 165 4.06 -2.87 -3.59
N LEU A 166 3.06 -3.76 -3.65
CA LEU A 166 1.80 -3.48 -4.31
C LEU A 166 0.97 -2.43 -3.56
N ALA A 167 0.91 -2.49 -2.22
CA ALA A 167 0.25 -1.48 -1.40
C ALA A 167 0.91 -0.10 -1.57
N MET A 168 2.23 -0.03 -1.65
CA MET A 168 2.97 1.20 -1.99
C MET A 168 2.54 1.75 -3.35
N ALA A 169 2.41 0.89 -4.37
CA ALA A 169 1.96 1.33 -5.69
C ALA A 169 0.51 1.86 -5.68
N VAL A 170 -0.37 1.29 -4.85
CA VAL A 170 -1.73 1.78 -4.62
C VAL A 170 -1.69 3.18 -3.99
N MET A 171 -0.89 3.39 -2.93
CA MET A 171 -0.75 4.70 -2.29
C MET A 171 -0.23 5.77 -3.24
N VAL A 172 0.80 5.44 -4.02
CA VAL A 172 1.35 6.34 -5.05
C VAL A 172 0.31 6.69 -6.11
N LYS A 173 -0.51 5.72 -6.52
CA LYS A 173 -1.57 5.93 -7.53
C LYS A 173 -2.68 6.82 -7.02
N GLN A 174 -3.03 6.72 -5.74
CA GLN A 174 -4.04 7.57 -5.09
C GLN A 174 -3.55 9.02 -4.90
N LYS A 175 -2.28 9.30 -5.10
CA LYS A 175 -1.67 10.62 -4.82
C LYS A 175 -1.86 11.08 -3.37
N PHE A 176 -1.79 10.15 -2.46
CA PHE A 176 -2.09 10.37 -1.06
C PHE A 176 -0.97 11.15 -0.37
N GLY A 177 -1.29 12.32 0.12
CA GLY A 177 -0.54 13.09 1.12
C GLY A 177 0.98 13.23 0.90
N GLY A 178 1.46 13.85 -0.19
CA GLY A 178 2.88 14.15 -0.37
C GLY A 178 3.74 12.96 -0.88
N ILE A 179 3.24 11.74 -0.84
CA ILE A 179 3.90 10.55 -1.40
C ILE A 179 4.03 10.63 -2.94
N GLU A 180 3.35 11.57 -3.57
CA GLU A 180 3.50 11.87 -5.00
C GLU A 180 4.98 12.06 -5.41
N GLN A 181 5.79 12.61 -4.51
CA GLN A 181 7.22 12.81 -4.79
C GLN A 181 8.01 11.50 -4.81
N LEU A 182 7.51 10.45 -4.17
CA LEU A 182 8.05 9.10 -4.32
C LEU A 182 7.78 8.54 -5.72
N SER A 183 6.78 9.03 -6.45
CA SER A 183 6.43 8.57 -7.80
C SER A 183 7.32 9.20 -8.88
N GLY A 184 7.77 10.43 -8.70
CA GLY A 184 8.47 11.20 -9.73
C GLY A 184 9.97 10.90 -9.89
N ARG A 185 10.60 10.19 -8.96
CA ARG A 185 12.06 9.95 -8.97
C ARG A 185 12.37 8.46 -9.05
N LEU A 186 12.50 7.94 -10.26
CA LEU A 186 12.93 6.56 -10.53
C LEU A 186 14.46 6.36 -10.45
N GLY A 187 15.22 7.40 -10.14
CA GLY A 187 16.66 7.28 -9.91
C GLY A 187 16.99 6.42 -8.67
N PRO A 188 18.26 6.05 -8.49
CA PRO A 188 18.70 5.21 -7.36
C PRO A 188 18.25 5.73 -6.00
N CYS A 189 18.21 7.06 -5.81
CA CYS A 189 17.72 7.69 -4.59
C CYS A 189 16.22 7.44 -4.34
N GLY A 190 15.39 7.47 -5.38
CA GLY A 190 13.95 7.20 -5.24
C GLY A 190 13.66 5.74 -4.92
N MET A 191 14.44 4.81 -5.45
CA MET A 191 14.31 3.38 -5.11
C MET A 191 14.74 3.09 -3.67
N ALA A 192 15.85 3.69 -3.22
CA ALA A 192 16.29 3.57 -1.84
C ALA A 192 15.26 4.15 -0.85
N LEU A 193 14.64 5.28 -1.21
CA LEU A 193 13.58 5.89 -0.40
C LEU A 193 12.36 4.97 -0.30
N ARG A 194 11.88 4.42 -1.41
CA ARG A 194 10.74 3.48 -1.41
C ARG A 194 11.06 2.21 -0.63
N ALA A 195 12.26 1.67 -0.77
CA ALA A 195 12.72 0.52 0.01
C ALA A 195 12.70 0.83 1.51
N ALA A 196 13.15 2.02 1.92
CA ALA A 196 13.10 2.47 3.30
C ALA A 196 11.65 2.58 3.85
N PHE A 197 10.71 3.06 3.03
CA PHE A 197 9.29 3.06 3.40
C PHE A 197 8.72 1.65 3.60
N LEU A 198 9.19 0.69 2.82
CA LEU A 198 8.81 -0.72 2.97
C LEU A 198 9.59 -1.44 4.08
N GLY A 199 10.65 -0.83 4.59
CA GLY A 199 11.54 -1.44 5.58
C GLY A 199 12.33 -2.64 5.03
N ILE A 200 12.65 -2.62 3.73
CA ILE A 200 13.43 -3.65 3.04
C ILE A 200 14.71 -3.07 2.44
N ALA A 201 15.65 -3.94 2.07
CA ALA A 201 16.87 -3.51 1.38
C ALA A 201 16.55 -2.97 -0.04
N PRO A 202 17.28 -1.95 -0.53
CA PRO A 202 17.09 -1.42 -1.88
C PRO A 202 17.18 -2.49 -2.98
N GLU A 203 18.08 -3.45 -2.83
CA GLU A 203 18.28 -4.56 -3.77
C GLU A 203 17.08 -5.51 -3.79
N GLU A 204 16.43 -5.71 -2.64
CA GLU A 204 15.21 -6.50 -2.54
C GLU A 204 14.06 -5.79 -3.24
N TYR A 205 13.93 -4.48 -3.04
CA TYR A 205 12.92 -3.67 -3.73
C TYR A 205 13.09 -3.74 -5.26
N VAL A 206 14.32 -3.63 -5.76
CA VAL A 206 14.62 -3.78 -7.19
C VAL A 206 14.18 -5.15 -7.71
N ARG A 207 14.44 -6.24 -6.97
CA ARG A 207 13.99 -7.59 -7.36
C ARG A 207 12.46 -7.71 -7.43
N LEU A 208 11.73 -7.06 -6.51
CA LEU A 208 10.26 -7.03 -6.56
C LEU A 208 9.71 -6.36 -7.81
N LEU A 209 10.44 -5.37 -8.34
CA LEU A 209 10.08 -4.62 -9.55
C LEU A 209 10.66 -5.22 -10.85
N ASP A 210 11.46 -6.27 -10.76
CA ASP A 210 12.07 -6.91 -11.93
C ASP A 210 11.02 -7.33 -12.95
N THR A 211 11.40 -7.30 -14.23
CA THR A 211 10.55 -7.75 -15.35
C THR A 211 10.13 -9.20 -15.22
N LYS A 212 10.97 -10.04 -14.62
CA LYS A 212 10.70 -11.43 -14.31
C LYS A 212 9.98 -11.62 -12.98
N GLY A 213 9.84 -10.55 -12.19
CA GLY A 213 9.14 -10.54 -10.90
C GLY A 213 7.66 -10.88 -11.04
N ARG A 214 7.08 -11.51 -10.04
CA ARG A 214 5.68 -11.99 -10.08
C ARG A 214 4.68 -10.86 -10.24
N LEU A 215 4.87 -9.72 -9.57
CA LEU A 215 3.97 -8.56 -9.67
C LEU A 215 3.85 -8.04 -11.12
N ARG A 216 4.95 -8.09 -11.88
CA ARG A 216 4.93 -7.70 -13.29
C ARG A 216 4.40 -8.80 -14.20
N ARG A 217 4.75 -10.04 -13.94
CA ARG A 217 4.24 -11.20 -14.70
C ARG A 217 2.72 -11.36 -14.58
N PHE A 218 2.16 -11.03 -13.42
CA PHE A 218 0.73 -11.02 -13.19
C PHE A 218 0.05 -9.72 -13.67
N GLY A 219 0.79 -8.79 -14.24
CA GLY A 219 0.24 -7.51 -14.73
C GLY A 219 -0.22 -6.57 -13.60
N CYS A 220 0.22 -6.80 -12.35
CA CYS A 220 -0.12 -5.91 -11.24
C CYS A 220 0.60 -4.57 -11.37
N LEU A 221 1.87 -4.59 -11.77
CA LEU A 221 2.70 -3.41 -11.93
C LEU A 221 3.17 -3.24 -13.38
N LYS A 222 3.23 -1.99 -13.84
CA LYS A 222 3.85 -1.55 -15.09
C LYS A 222 5.37 -1.42 -14.94
N ARG A 223 6.02 -0.93 -16.02
CA ARG A 223 7.48 -0.87 -16.15
C ARG A 223 8.18 -0.14 -15.00
N GLU A 224 7.56 0.87 -14.45
CA GLU A 224 8.16 1.77 -13.44
C GLU A 224 7.64 1.52 -12.02
N GLY A 225 7.07 0.34 -11.78
CA GLY A 225 6.43 0.04 -10.49
C GLY A 225 5.11 0.76 -10.30
N GLU A 226 4.53 1.32 -11.38
CA GLU A 226 3.20 1.90 -11.37
C GLU A 226 2.14 0.81 -11.37
N LEU A 227 1.06 1.07 -10.64
CA LEU A 227 -0.10 0.19 -10.61
C LEU A 227 -0.77 0.13 -11.99
N CYS A 228 -1.13 -1.07 -12.45
CA CYS A 228 -1.90 -1.25 -13.68
C CYS A 228 -3.28 -0.57 -13.55
N THR A 229 -3.74 0.08 -14.64
CA THR A 229 -5.00 0.83 -14.65
C THR A 229 -6.22 -0.06 -14.39
N ASP A 230 -6.25 -1.26 -14.98
CA ASP A 230 -7.36 -2.20 -14.82
C ASP A 230 -7.45 -2.70 -13.37
N LEU A 231 -6.29 -2.95 -12.75
CA LEU A 231 -6.23 -3.34 -11.35
C LEU A 231 -6.66 -2.20 -10.43
N TRP A 232 -6.30 -0.96 -10.78
CA TRP A 232 -6.76 0.22 -10.05
C TRP A 232 -8.29 0.36 -10.10
N SER A 233 -8.90 0.20 -11.29
CA SER A 233 -10.36 0.25 -11.44
C SER A 233 -11.07 -0.85 -10.63
N TYR A 234 -10.47 -2.05 -10.58
CA TYR A 234 -10.96 -3.14 -9.73
C TYR A 234 -10.89 -2.78 -8.23
N LEU A 235 -9.75 -2.26 -7.77
CA LEU A 235 -9.58 -1.88 -6.35
C LEU A 235 -10.57 -0.80 -5.91
N LEU A 236 -10.86 0.16 -6.80
CA LEU A 236 -11.86 1.21 -6.56
C LEU A 236 -13.32 0.71 -6.64
N GLY A 237 -13.55 -0.51 -7.15
CA GLY A 237 -14.91 -1.00 -7.39
C GLY A 237 -15.64 -0.33 -8.54
N ILE A 238 -14.91 0.30 -9.46
CA ILE A 238 -15.46 0.86 -10.69
C ILE A 238 -15.84 -0.29 -11.65
N ASP A 239 -15.11 -1.40 -11.57
CA ASP A 239 -15.34 -2.59 -12.37
C ASP A 239 -15.61 -3.76 -11.39
N ASP A 240 -16.87 -4.17 -11.35
CA ASP A 240 -17.37 -5.24 -10.48
C ASP A 240 -17.10 -6.66 -11.04
N ALA A 241 -16.45 -6.77 -12.21
CA ALA A 241 -16.10 -8.08 -12.75
C ALA A 241 -15.17 -8.82 -11.78
N PRO A 242 -15.45 -10.09 -11.47
CA PRO A 242 -14.62 -10.86 -10.55
C PRO A 242 -13.19 -10.92 -11.07
N LEU A 243 -12.23 -10.79 -10.15
CA LEU A 243 -10.80 -10.75 -10.48
C LEU A 243 -10.37 -11.97 -11.30
N THR A 244 -10.95 -13.14 -10.98
CA THR A 244 -10.71 -14.38 -11.72
C THR A 244 -11.09 -14.27 -13.20
N GLY A 245 -12.19 -13.59 -13.53
CA GLY A 245 -12.64 -13.41 -14.92
C GLY A 245 -11.70 -12.54 -15.77
N ARG A 246 -10.82 -11.73 -15.14
CA ARG A 246 -9.82 -10.92 -15.84
C ARG A 246 -8.60 -11.71 -16.27
N TYR A 247 -8.25 -12.71 -15.48
CA TYR A 247 -7.05 -13.53 -15.72
C TYR A 247 -7.35 -14.90 -16.29
N PHE A 248 -8.58 -15.38 -16.09
CA PHE A 248 -9.03 -16.71 -16.53
C PHE A 248 -10.36 -16.57 -17.25
N ARG A 249 -10.41 -17.03 -18.47
CA ARG A 249 -11.68 -17.18 -19.17
C ARG A 249 -12.20 -18.58 -18.91
N LYS A 250 -13.39 -18.68 -18.31
CA LYS A 250 -14.10 -19.95 -18.25
C LYS A 250 -14.47 -20.36 -19.66
N HIS A 251 -14.17 -21.58 -20.00
CA HIS A 251 -14.58 -22.11 -21.29
C HIS A 251 -16.09 -22.36 -21.27
N GLU A 252 -16.82 -21.76 -22.19
CA GLU A 252 -18.30 -21.80 -22.23
C GLU A 252 -18.84 -22.86 -23.20
N GLU A 253 -17.96 -23.47 -24.02
CA GLU A 253 -18.37 -24.51 -24.94
C GLU A 253 -18.77 -25.79 -24.22
N THR A 254 -19.67 -26.55 -24.83
CA THR A 254 -20.11 -27.85 -24.35
C THR A 254 -18.90 -28.77 -24.17
N VAL A 255 -18.64 -29.18 -22.95
CA VAL A 255 -17.58 -30.12 -22.63
C VAL A 255 -18.10 -31.53 -22.92
N LEU A 256 -17.32 -32.34 -23.62
CA LEU A 256 -17.65 -33.75 -23.79
C LEU A 256 -17.73 -34.44 -22.43
N PRO A 257 -18.73 -35.33 -22.21
CA PRO A 257 -18.85 -36.07 -20.97
C PRO A 257 -17.59 -36.89 -20.69
N TRP A 258 -17.23 -36.99 -19.40
CA TRP A 258 -16.02 -37.66 -18.97
C TRP A 258 -15.87 -39.10 -19.52
N ASP A 259 -16.97 -39.81 -19.56
CA ASP A 259 -17.05 -41.19 -20.05
C ASP A 259 -16.72 -41.33 -21.55
N TYR A 260 -16.83 -40.24 -22.31
CA TYR A 260 -16.47 -40.22 -23.74
C TYR A 260 -14.97 -40.57 -23.93
N PHE A 261 -14.13 -40.29 -22.95
CA PHE A 261 -12.69 -40.52 -23.05
C PHE A 261 -12.28 -41.93 -22.59
N GLY A 262 -13.21 -42.78 -22.17
CA GLY A 262 -13.03 -44.19 -21.89
C GLY A 262 -11.80 -44.50 -21.03
N GLU A 263 -10.90 -45.36 -21.55
CA GLU A 263 -9.69 -45.77 -20.85
C GLU A 263 -8.75 -44.59 -20.50
N LEU A 264 -8.69 -43.56 -21.32
CA LEU A 264 -7.87 -42.38 -21.05
C LEU A 264 -8.36 -41.67 -19.77
N ALA A 265 -9.67 -41.52 -19.61
CA ALA A 265 -10.27 -40.91 -18.42
C ALA A 265 -10.02 -41.76 -17.16
N SER A 266 -10.28 -43.06 -17.23
CA SER A 266 -10.15 -43.96 -16.08
C SER A 266 -8.68 -44.17 -15.64
N ARG A 267 -7.74 -44.29 -16.60
CA ARG A 267 -6.36 -44.62 -16.31
C ARG A 267 -5.50 -43.38 -15.96
N HIS A 268 -5.69 -42.30 -16.66
CA HIS A 268 -4.84 -41.10 -16.50
C HIS A 268 -5.63 -39.90 -15.95
N GLY A 269 -6.88 -39.75 -16.27
CA GLY A 269 -7.66 -38.59 -15.90
C GLY A 269 -7.89 -38.46 -14.40
N GLU A 270 -8.18 -39.55 -13.72
CA GLU A 270 -8.34 -39.56 -12.24
C GLU A 270 -7.03 -39.22 -11.53
N LEU A 271 -5.89 -39.70 -12.04
CA LEU A 271 -4.59 -39.33 -11.52
C LEU A 271 -4.35 -37.83 -11.70
N LEU A 272 -4.62 -37.29 -12.90
CA LEU A 272 -4.46 -35.86 -13.18
C LEU A 272 -5.37 -35.00 -12.32
N LYS A 273 -6.63 -35.36 -12.10
CA LYS A 273 -7.57 -34.68 -11.20
C LYS A 273 -7.00 -34.63 -9.77
N ARG A 274 -6.50 -35.73 -9.26
CA ARG A 274 -5.86 -35.78 -7.93
C ARG A 274 -4.63 -34.90 -7.85
N MET A 275 -3.78 -34.90 -8.89
CA MET A 275 -2.59 -34.04 -8.96
C MET A 275 -2.97 -32.57 -8.98
N ILE A 276 -3.98 -32.17 -9.76
CA ILE A 276 -4.48 -30.79 -9.84
C ILE A 276 -5.05 -30.35 -8.49
N SER A 277 -5.93 -31.19 -7.90
CA SER A 277 -6.58 -30.89 -6.62
C SER A 277 -5.60 -30.91 -5.43
N GLY A 278 -4.57 -31.75 -5.48
CA GLY A 278 -3.55 -31.87 -4.42
C GLY A 278 -2.39 -30.89 -4.54
N THR A 279 -2.34 -30.09 -5.62
CA THR A 279 -1.23 -29.16 -5.82
C THR A 279 -1.37 -27.94 -4.91
N THR A 280 -0.74 -28.02 -3.74
CA THR A 280 -0.64 -26.90 -2.78
C THR A 280 0.62 -26.08 -2.98
N SER A 281 1.55 -26.51 -3.85
CA SER A 281 2.85 -25.89 -4.04
C SER A 281 2.76 -24.60 -4.87
N GLN A 282 3.66 -23.66 -4.61
CA GLN A 282 3.80 -22.43 -5.40
C GLN A 282 4.26 -22.69 -6.86
N ARG A 283 4.70 -23.90 -7.17
CA ARG A 283 5.15 -24.33 -8.50
C ARG A 283 3.99 -24.97 -9.22
N GLY A 284 3.22 -24.27 -9.97
CA GLY A 284 2.11 -24.84 -10.74
C GLY A 284 2.41 -26.19 -11.39
N LEU A 285 1.39 -26.98 -11.67
CA LEU A 285 1.49 -28.24 -12.38
C LEU A 285 1.41 -27.98 -13.88
N ASN A 286 2.43 -28.40 -14.63
CA ASN A 286 2.42 -28.36 -16.09
C ASN A 286 2.06 -29.76 -16.62
N ILE A 287 0.97 -29.87 -17.36
CA ILE A 287 0.53 -31.11 -17.98
C ILE A 287 0.69 -30.96 -19.50
N LEU A 288 1.48 -31.85 -20.11
CA LEU A 288 1.65 -31.91 -21.55
C LEU A 288 0.80 -33.04 -22.14
N LEU A 289 -0.19 -32.69 -22.94
CA LEU A 289 -0.95 -33.63 -23.74
C LEU A 289 -0.37 -33.66 -25.16
N TYR A 290 0.11 -34.80 -25.59
CA TYR A 290 0.68 -34.98 -26.95
C TYR A 290 -0.01 -36.09 -27.71
N GLY A 291 0.09 -36.10 -29.04
CA GLY A 291 -0.52 -37.05 -29.92
C GLY A 291 -0.87 -36.39 -31.27
N GLU A 292 -1.40 -37.13 -32.19
CA GLU A 292 -1.77 -36.65 -33.53
C GLU A 292 -2.85 -35.58 -33.51
N PRO A 293 -2.90 -34.68 -34.50
CA PRO A 293 -4.01 -33.72 -34.65
C PRO A 293 -5.36 -34.44 -34.67
N GLY A 294 -6.39 -33.82 -34.05
CA GLY A 294 -7.75 -34.39 -34.04
C GLY A 294 -8.03 -35.47 -32.98
N THR A 295 -7.06 -35.89 -32.18
CA THR A 295 -7.25 -36.95 -31.15
C THR A 295 -7.95 -36.51 -29.88
N GLY A 296 -8.59 -35.36 -29.85
CA GLY A 296 -9.41 -34.91 -28.72
C GLY A 296 -8.63 -34.34 -27.51
N LYS A 297 -7.33 -34.05 -27.63
CA LYS A 297 -6.49 -33.51 -26.54
C LYS A 297 -7.08 -32.28 -25.87
N THR A 298 -7.53 -31.32 -26.67
CA THR A 298 -8.16 -30.10 -26.17
C THR A 298 -9.46 -30.38 -25.45
N SER A 299 -10.29 -31.29 -26.01
CA SER A 299 -11.57 -31.68 -25.38
C SER A 299 -11.33 -32.44 -24.07
N PHE A 300 -10.30 -33.30 -23.99
CA PHE A 300 -9.90 -33.95 -22.75
C PHE A 300 -9.41 -32.96 -21.70
N ALA A 301 -8.56 -32.00 -22.10
CA ALA A 301 -8.08 -30.94 -21.19
C ALA A 301 -9.23 -30.07 -20.63
N ARG A 302 -10.28 -29.88 -21.43
CA ARG A 302 -11.48 -29.12 -21.03
C ARG A 302 -12.38 -29.92 -20.07
N ALA A 303 -12.40 -31.24 -20.21
CA ALA A 303 -13.18 -32.13 -19.35
C ALA A 303 -12.47 -32.46 -18.02
N LEU A 304 -11.15 -32.26 -17.97
CA LEU A 304 -10.31 -32.48 -16.77
C LEU A 304 -10.56 -31.39 -15.71
#